data_362a7c09a7542feadd67754fd6a30f4d
#
_entry.id   362a7c09a7542feadd67754fd6a30f4d
#
_cell.length_a   1.000
_cell.length_b   1.000
_cell.length_c   1.000
_cell.angle_alpha   90.00
_cell.angle_beta   90.00
_cell.angle_gamma   90.00
#
_symmetry.space_group_name_H-M   'P 1'
#
loop_
_entity.id
_entity.type
_entity.pdbx_description
1 polymer ?
#
loop_
_entity_poly.entity_id
_entity_poly.type
_entity_poly.pdbx_seq_one_letter_code
_entity_poly.pdbx_strand_id
1 'polypeptide(L)'
;MIKPKLKECSECKSLVVLWRSNPPLCKVCAFKTSGTSKKTKSPAKRIKSVSTKKLSELAEYRKVRDAYLKANKICEHPDCKSPSEDLHHAKGRVGALLTDVRYFKALCRKCHRWAEENPDQAKALGISLSRLSNDDGSN
;
A
#
# COMPACT_ATOMS: atom_id res chain seq x y z
N MET A 1 -26.39 -30.25 38.84
CA MET A 1 -26.50 -28.81 38.50
C MET A 1 -25.73 -28.00 39.52
N ILE A 2 -24.72 -27.21 39.09
CA ILE A 2 -23.92 -26.39 40.03
C ILE A 2 -24.71 -25.11 40.30
N LYS A 3 -25.09 -24.88 41.55
CA LYS A 3 -25.80 -23.67 41.97
C LYS A 3 -24.82 -22.47 41.94
N PRO A 4 -25.16 -21.33 41.32
CA PRO A 4 -24.30 -20.16 41.31
C PRO A 4 -24.07 -19.64 42.74
N LYS A 5 -22.82 -19.32 43.08
CA LYS A 5 -22.45 -18.76 44.39
C LYS A 5 -22.90 -17.31 44.47
N LEU A 6 -23.77 -17.00 45.40
CA LEU A 6 -24.16 -15.63 45.73
C LEU A 6 -23.04 -14.95 46.52
N LYS A 7 -22.77 -13.70 46.23
CA LYS A 7 -21.81 -12.84 46.95
C LYS A 7 -22.43 -11.48 47.20
N GLU A 8 -21.94 -10.78 48.19
CA GLU A 8 -22.41 -9.42 48.53
C GLU A 8 -21.89 -8.38 47.53
N CYS A 9 -22.79 -7.53 47.03
CA CYS A 9 -22.45 -6.39 46.21
C CYS A 9 -21.89 -5.26 47.08
N SER A 10 -20.74 -4.69 46.73
CA SER A 10 -20.09 -3.64 47.55
C SER A 10 -20.90 -2.34 47.61
N GLU A 11 -21.76 -2.06 46.66
CA GLU A 11 -22.59 -0.84 46.59
C GLU A 11 -23.94 -1.01 47.30
N CYS A 12 -24.76 -1.98 46.87
CA CYS A 12 -26.12 -2.14 47.38
C CYS A 12 -26.25 -3.18 48.48
N LYS A 13 -25.16 -3.85 48.90
CA LYS A 13 -25.09 -4.86 49.95
C LYS A 13 -25.99 -6.10 49.75
N SER A 14 -26.59 -6.23 48.58
CA SER A 14 -27.46 -7.37 48.26
C SER A 14 -26.64 -8.63 47.94
N LEU A 15 -27.13 -9.79 48.43
CA LEU A 15 -26.57 -11.11 48.06
C LEU A 15 -27.07 -11.51 46.68
N VAL A 16 -26.21 -11.44 45.70
CA VAL A 16 -26.53 -11.69 44.28
C VAL A 16 -25.39 -12.36 43.54
N VAL A 17 -25.67 -12.83 42.32
CA VAL A 17 -24.61 -13.25 41.41
C VAL A 17 -23.92 -11.99 40.89
N LEU A 18 -22.62 -11.87 41.15
CA LEU A 18 -21.85 -10.70 40.73
C LEU A 18 -21.65 -10.66 39.21
N TRP A 19 -21.84 -9.48 38.63
CA TRP A 19 -21.52 -9.19 37.24
C TRP A 19 -20.05 -8.82 37.05
N ARG A 20 -19.46 -8.18 38.06
CA ARG A 20 -18.05 -7.75 38.07
C ARG A 20 -17.43 -8.22 39.40
N SER A 21 -16.19 -8.70 39.37
CA SER A 21 -15.49 -9.24 40.51
C SER A 21 -14.58 -8.24 41.24
N ASN A 22 -14.16 -7.19 40.58
CA ASN A 22 -13.29 -6.17 41.18
C ASN A 22 -13.66 -4.74 40.68
N PRO A 23 -14.28 -3.88 41.50
CA PRO A 23 -14.95 -4.24 42.77
C PRO A 23 -16.13 -5.18 42.54
N PRO A 24 -16.53 -5.95 43.57
CA PRO A 24 -17.62 -6.92 43.45
C PRO A 24 -18.98 -6.20 43.34
N LEU A 25 -19.52 -6.11 42.13
CA LEU A 25 -20.76 -5.39 41.83
C LEU A 25 -21.82 -6.29 41.19
N CYS A 26 -23.08 -6.10 41.59
CA CYS A 26 -24.21 -6.66 40.87
C CYS A 26 -24.38 -5.96 39.51
N LYS A 27 -25.17 -6.57 38.62
CA LYS A 27 -25.42 -6.03 37.28
C LYS A 27 -25.91 -4.58 37.30
N VAL A 28 -26.88 -4.25 38.17
CA VAL A 28 -27.46 -2.90 38.25
C VAL A 28 -26.45 -1.87 38.75
N CYS A 29 -25.67 -2.17 39.80
CA CYS A 29 -24.65 -1.25 40.31
C CYS A 29 -23.48 -1.10 39.32
N ALA A 30 -23.07 -2.17 38.64
CA ALA A 30 -22.04 -2.12 37.63
C ALA A 30 -22.43 -1.19 36.44
N PHE A 31 -23.70 -1.19 36.03
CA PHE A 31 -24.18 -0.27 35.00
C PHE A 31 -24.31 1.19 35.50
N LYS A 32 -24.71 1.40 36.77
CA LYS A 32 -24.76 2.75 37.37
C LYS A 32 -23.37 3.37 37.51
N THR A 33 -22.37 2.58 37.92
CA THR A 33 -20.97 3.04 38.08
C THR A 33 -20.21 3.09 36.78
N SER A 34 -20.65 2.39 35.73
CA SER A 34 -20.14 2.55 34.38
C SER A 34 -20.73 3.80 33.71
N GLY A 35 -20.98 4.87 34.47
CA GLY A 35 -21.29 6.17 33.95
C GLY A 35 -20.21 6.55 32.94
N THR A 36 -20.63 6.66 31.71
CA THR A 36 -19.97 7.12 30.50
C THR A 36 -18.74 8.00 30.72
N SER A 37 -17.63 7.44 31.16
CA SER A 37 -16.36 8.05 30.80
C SER A 37 -16.22 7.83 29.29
N LYS A 38 -16.70 8.78 28.49
CA LYS A 38 -16.30 8.91 27.10
C LYS A 38 -14.77 8.97 27.16
N LYS A 39 -14.08 7.82 26.94
CA LYS A 39 -12.67 7.84 26.61
C LYS A 39 -12.59 8.73 25.38
N THR A 40 -12.17 9.97 25.59
CA THR A 40 -11.78 10.84 24.50
C THR A 40 -10.66 10.08 23.80
N LYS A 41 -11.00 9.42 22.69
CA LYS A 41 -10.02 8.78 21.82
C LYS A 41 -9.10 9.92 21.43
N SER A 42 -7.85 9.88 21.90
CA SER A 42 -6.81 10.76 21.37
C SER A 42 -6.93 10.72 19.85
N PRO A 43 -6.87 11.86 19.16
CA PRO A 43 -7.01 11.89 17.71
C PRO A 43 -6.02 10.88 17.13
N ALA A 44 -6.55 9.86 16.46
CA ALA A 44 -5.74 8.80 15.89
C ALA A 44 -4.72 9.45 14.96
N LYS A 45 -3.43 9.29 15.27
CA LYS A 45 -2.34 9.86 14.48
C LYS A 45 -2.51 9.34 13.05
N ARG A 46 -2.91 10.22 12.14
CA ARG A 46 -3.20 9.84 10.75
C ARG A 46 -1.91 9.30 10.14
N ILE A 47 -1.91 8.02 9.78
CA ILE A 47 -0.77 7.40 9.10
C ILE A 47 -0.63 8.11 7.74
N LYS A 48 0.55 8.66 7.45
CA LYS A 48 0.82 9.26 6.15
C LYS A 48 0.68 8.20 5.07
N SER A 49 -0.06 8.49 4.01
CA SER A 49 -0.28 7.58 2.88
C SER A 49 1.02 7.16 2.18
N VAL A 50 2.04 8.04 2.21
CA VAL A 50 3.35 7.80 1.61
C VAL A 50 4.45 8.27 2.56
N SER A 51 5.52 7.49 2.71
CA SER A 51 6.68 7.89 3.51
C SER A 51 7.45 9.06 2.85
N THR A 52 8.16 9.85 3.65
CA THR A 52 9.01 10.95 3.14
C THR A 52 10.08 10.46 2.17
N LYS A 53 10.69 9.30 2.46
CA LYS A 53 11.64 8.63 1.56
C LYS A 53 11.01 8.33 0.19
N LYS A 54 9.80 7.77 0.19
CA LYS A 54 9.09 7.45 -1.06
C LYS A 54 8.72 8.71 -1.85
N LEU A 55 8.42 9.81 -1.16
CA LEU A 55 8.14 11.09 -1.84
C LEU A 55 9.38 11.65 -2.55
N SER A 56 10.58 11.56 -1.92
CA SER A 56 11.83 12.00 -2.57
C SER A 56 12.17 11.11 -3.78
N GLU A 57 12.06 9.80 -3.66
CA GLU A 57 12.26 8.85 -4.77
C GLU A 57 11.33 9.14 -5.96
N LEU A 58 10.05 9.44 -5.67
CA LEU A 58 9.08 9.79 -6.70
C LEU A 58 9.35 11.15 -7.36
N ALA A 59 9.88 12.12 -6.60
CA ALA A 59 10.26 13.42 -7.15
C ALA A 59 11.46 13.29 -8.11
N GLU A 60 12.45 12.48 -7.75
CA GLU A 60 13.59 12.16 -8.61
C GLU A 60 13.14 11.40 -9.87
N TYR A 61 12.33 10.37 -9.69
CA TYR A 61 11.75 9.60 -10.79
C TYR A 61 11.03 10.50 -11.82
N ARG A 62 10.24 11.48 -11.35
CA ARG A 62 9.53 12.39 -12.26
C ARG A 62 10.50 13.18 -13.13
N LYS A 63 11.58 13.69 -12.57
CA LYS A 63 12.62 14.43 -13.31
C LYS A 63 13.25 13.55 -14.39
N VAL A 64 13.66 12.34 -14.01
CA VAL A 64 14.31 11.39 -14.95
C VAL A 64 13.34 10.95 -16.04
N ARG A 65 12.09 10.63 -15.69
CA ARG A 65 11.03 10.27 -16.64
C ARG A 65 10.78 11.39 -17.66
N ASP A 66 10.60 12.62 -17.18
CA ASP A 66 10.27 13.75 -18.04
C ASP A 66 11.44 14.10 -18.99
N ALA A 67 12.68 13.99 -18.51
CA ALA A 67 13.87 14.14 -19.34
C ALA A 67 13.94 13.04 -20.42
N TYR A 68 13.67 11.77 -20.06
CA TYR A 68 13.68 10.65 -21.00
C TYR A 68 12.62 10.79 -22.10
N LEU A 69 11.37 11.10 -21.73
CA LEU A 69 10.28 11.29 -22.69
C LEU A 69 10.50 12.52 -23.59
N LYS A 70 11.14 13.57 -23.06
CA LYS A 70 11.51 14.74 -23.87
C LYS A 70 12.56 14.41 -24.93
N ALA A 71 13.49 13.51 -24.63
CA ALA A 71 14.51 13.04 -25.57
C ALA A 71 13.93 12.03 -26.57
N ASN A 72 13.04 11.14 -26.15
CA ASN A 72 12.48 10.05 -26.95
C ASN A 72 11.01 10.32 -27.29
N LYS A 73 10.76 11.16 -28.26
CA LYS A 73 9.41 11.63 -28.65
C LYS A 73 8.59 10.62 -29.46
N ILE A 74 9.22 9.57 -29.97
CA ILE A 74 8.59 8.56 -30.83
C ILE A 74 8.53 7.24 -30.07
N CYS A 75 7.44 6.51 -30.24
CA CYS A 75 7.24 5.19 -29.65
C CYS A 75 8.35 4.21 -30.07
N GLU A 76 9.00 3.59 -29.10
CA GLU A 76 10.08 2.62 -29.34
C GLU A 76 9.59 1.21 -29.73
N HIS A 77 8.27 1.01 -29.90
CA HIS A 77 7.76 -0.24 -30.45
C HIS A 77 8.14 -0.33 -31.94
N PRO A 78 8.73 -1.46 -32.42
CA PRO A 78 9.27 -1.58 -33.79
C PRO A 78 8.29 -1.15 -34.90
N ASP A 79 7.03 -1.53 -34.75
CA ASP A 79 5.99 -1.29 -35.77
C ASP A 79 5.17 -0.02 -35.52
N CYS A 80 5.62 0.86 -34.62
CA CYS A 80 4.86 2.04 -34.23
C CYS A 80 5.68 3.32 -34.36
N LYS A 81 5.15 4.29 -35.10
CA LYS A 81 5.76 5.63 -35.28
C LYS A 81 4.94 6.74 -34.60
N SER A 82 4.02 6.36 -33.69
CA SER A 82 3.20 7.33 -32.95
C SER A 82 4.06 8.10 -31.94
N PRO A 83 3.62 9.28 -31.51
CA PRO A 83 4.27 9.99 -30.40
C PRO A 83 4.30 9.13 -29.12
N SER A 84 5.40 9.20 -28.39
CA SER A 84 5.51 8.56 -27.08
C SER A 84 4.79 9.40 -26.02
N GLU A 85 4.04 8.76 -25.14
CA GLU A 85 3.28 9.41 -24.09
C GLU A 85 3.62 8.82 -22.71
N ASP A 86 3.93 7.53 -22.67
CA ASP A 86 4.14 6.78 -21.45
C ASP A 86 5.55 6.23 -21.35
N LEU A 87 6.10 6.26 -20.13
CA LEU A 87 7.35 5.57 -19.83
C LEU A 87 7.05 4.14 -19.36
N HIS A 88 7.48 3.15 -20.11
CA HIS A 88 7.45 1.75 -19.72
C HIS A 88 8.78 1.33 -19.09
N HIS A 89 8.70 0.56 -17.98
CA HIS A 89 9.88 0.03 -17.31
C HIS A 89 10.05 -1.44 -17.69
N ALA A 90 10.94 -1.74 -18.60
CA ALA A 90 11.14 -3.09 -19.12
C ALA A 90 11.44 -4.13 -18.03
N LYS A 91 12.21 -3.78 -17.00
CA LYS A 91 12.60 -4.67 -15.88
C LYS A 91 11.81 -4.44 -14.58
N GLY A 92 10.80 -3.55 -14.60
CA GLY A 92 9.96 -3.21 -13.45
C GLY A 92 10.41 -1.97 -12.69
N ARG A 93 9.72 -1.65 -11.56
CA ARG A 93 9.84 -0.38 -10.82
C ARG A 93 10.33 -0.55 -9.38
N VAL A 94 11.13 -1.57 -9.07
CA VAL A 94 11.52 -1.89 -7.69
C VAL A 94 12.92 -1.37 -7.40
N GLY A 95 13.06 -0.62 -6.29
CA GLY A 95 14.35 -0.10 -5.85
C GLY A 95 15.04 0.80 -6.88
N ALA A 96 16.30 0.54 -7.18
CA ALA A 96 17.09 1.31 -8.14
C ALA A 96 16.53 1.29 -9.58
N LEU A 97 15.77 0.24 -9.96
CA LEU A 97 15.15 0.13 -11.28
C LEU A 97 14.13 1.23 -11.57
N LEU A 98 13.63 1.92 -10.54
CA LEU A 98 12.66 3.01 -10.70
C LEU A 98 13.23 4.18 -11.53
N THR A 99 14.53 4.46 -11.41
CA THR A 99 15.23 5.58 -12.06
C THR A 99 16.29 5.13 -13.04
N ASP A 100 16.42 3.82 -13.28
CA ASP A 100 17.42 3.27 -14.18
C ASP A 100 16.99 3.39 -15.63
N VAL A 101 17.54 4.37 -16.32
CA VAL A 101 17.22 4.71 -17.71
C VAL A 101 17.55 3.60 -18.73
N ARG A 102 18.44 2.64 -18.38
CA ARG A 102 18.79 1.51 -19.25
C ARG A 102 17.59 0.62 -19.57
N TYR A 103 16.64 0.58 -18.65
CA TYR A 103 15.42 -0.25 -18.75
C TYR A 103 14.17 0.57 -19.05
N PHE A 104 14.35 1.82 -19.50
CA PHE A 104 13.23 2.65 -19.92
C PHE A 104 12.89 2.41 -21.38
N LYS A 105 11.61 2.47 -21.69
CA LYS A 105 11.07 2.44 -23.04
C LYS A 105 10.00 3.52 -23.19
N ALA A 106 10.17 4.41 -24.16
CA ALA A 106 9.18 5.41 -24.46
C ALA A 106 8.12 4.81 -25.38
N LEU A 107 6.90 4.65 -24.92
CA LEU A 107 5.82 4.01 -25.66
C LEU A 107 4.61 4.94 -25.79
N CYS A 108 3.85 4.80 -26.89
CA CYS A 108 2.52 5.38 -26.95
C CYS A 108 1.55 4.58 -26.07
N ARG A 109 0.42 5.16 -25.69
CA ARG A 109 -0.58 4.55 -24.82
C ARG A 109 -1.05 3.17 -25.30
N LYS A 110 -1.20 2.99 -26.62
CA LYS A 110 -1.62 1.72 -27.21
C LYS A 110 -0.55 0.63 -27.05
N CYS A 111 0.70 0.94 -27.37
CA CYS A 111 1.80 -0.01 -27.25
C CYS A 111 2.15 -0.32 -25.80
N HIS A 112 2.00 0.64 -24.88
CA HIS A 112 2.19 0.40 -23.46
C HIS A 112 1.16 -0.61 -22.94
N ARG A 113 -0.14 -0.42 -23.25
CA ARG A 113 -1.20 -1.36 -22.88
C ARG A 113 -0.98 -2.74 -23.49
N TRP A 114 -0.63 -2.76 -24.79
CA TRP A 114 -0.34 -4.03 -25.47
C TRP A 114 0.80 -4.80 -24.81
N ALA A 115 1.88 -4.12 -24.39
CA ALA A 115 2.99 -4.76 -23.68
C ALA A 115 2.60 -5.34 -22.31
N GLU A 116 1.63 -4.72 -21.62
CA GLU A 116 1.08 -5.24 -20.36
C GLU A 116 0.16 -6.45 -20.58
N GLU A 117 -0.62 -6.45 -21.68
CA GLU A 117 -1.54 -7.53 -22.04
C GLU A 117 -0.84 -8.74 -22.68
N ASN A 118 0.32 -8.52 -23.32
CA ASN A 118 1.07 -9.54 -24.06
C ASN A 118 2.53 -9.67 -23.58
N PRO A 119 2.76 -10.09 -22.31
CA PRO A 119 4.09 -10.06 -21.72
C PRO A 119 5.13 -10.91 -22.43
N ASP A 120 4.75 -12.04 -23.00
CA ASP A 120 5.69 -12.94 -23.70
C ASP A 120 6.13 -12.38 -25.05
N GLN A 121 5.21 -11.76 -25.80
CA GLN A 121 5.53 -11.09 -27.04
C GLN A 121 6.37 -9.82 -26.78
N ALA A 122 6.03 -9.07 -25.71
CA ALA A 122 6.79 -7.90 -25.28
C ALA A 122 8.23 -8.27 -24.88
N LYS A 123 8.44 -9.43 -24.28
CA LYS A 123 9.80 -9.96 -24.01
C LYS A 123 10.53 -10.34 -25.29
N ALA A 124 9.86 -11.01 -26.23
CA ALA A 124 10.45 -11.37 -27.52
C ALA A 124 10.92 -10.14 -28.30
N LEU A 125 10.21 -9.01 -28.18
CA LEU A 125 10.58 -7.72 -28.80
C LEU A 125 11.54 -6.88 -27.96
N GLY A 126 12.00 -7.35 -26.79
CA GLY A 126 12.87 -6.59 -25.89
C GLY A 126 12.22 -5.36 -25.24
N ILE A 127 10.89 -5.25 -25.31
CA ILE A 127 10.13 -4.18 -24.65
C ILE A 127 9.99 -4.46 -23.16
N SER A 128 9.84 -5.74 -22.78
CA SER A 128 9.81 -6.20 -21.40
C SER A 128 10.93 -7.19 -21.14
N LEU A 129 11.46 -7.21 -19.91
CA LEU A 129 12.54 -8.11 -19.50
C LEU A 129 12.13 -8.88 -18.24
N SER A 130 12.69 -10.07 -18.05
CA SER A 130 12.53 -10.78 -16.78
C SER A 130 13.28 -10.03 -15.67
N ARG A 131 12.65 -9.86 -14.52
CA ARG A 131 13.32 -9.24 -13.36
C ARG A 131 14.49 -10.08 -12.85
N LEU A 132 14.44 -11.38 -13.05
CA LEU A 132 15.43 -12.34 -12.57
C LEU A 132 16.56 -12.61 -13.60
N SER A 133 16.42 -12.13 -14.82
CA SER A 133 17.51 -12.24 -15.80
C SER A 133 18.65 -11.29 -15.43
N ASN A 134 19.87 -11.82 -15.40
CA ASN A 134 21.10 -11.05 -15.18
C ASN A 134 21.56 -10.34 -16.49
N ASP A 135 20.62 -10.05 -17.38
CA ASP A 135 20.91 -9.36 -18.62
C ASP A 135 21.32 -7.90 -18.31
N ASP A 136 22.60 -7.72 -18.10
CA ASP A 136 23.27 -6.43 -17.88
C ASP A 136 23.36 -5.60 -19.18
N GLY A 137 22.34 -5.65 -20.05
CA GLY A 137 22.22 -4.74 -21.18
C GLY A 137 23.45 -4.57 -22.08
N SER A 138 24.36 -5.58 -22.05
CA SER A 138 25.56 -5.59 -22.88
C SER A 138 25.22 -6.17 -24.25
N ASN A 139 24.86 -5.29 -25.17
CA ASN A 139 24.97 -5.54 -26.61
C ASN A 139 25.32 -4.22 -27.31
#